data_242ae72505bb8c576285b457c073c11f
#
_entry.id   242ae72505bb8c576285b457c073c11f
#
_cell.length_a   1.000
_cell.length_b   1.000
_cell.length_c   1.000
_cell.angle_alpha   90.00
_cell.angle_beta   90.00
_cell.angle_gamma   90.00
#
_symmetry.space_group_name_H-M   'P 1'
#
loop_
_entity.id
_entity.type
_entity.pdbx_description
1 polymer ?
#
loop_
_entity_poly.entity_id
_entity_poly.type
_entity_poly.pdbx_seq_one_letter_code
_entity_poly.pdbx_strand_id
1 'polypeptide(L)'
;MCEKALVVPDAIKQSLGSGDAFDMLMQLQGKAFRDVKGRKTIQVQLAGKSYFLKQHFGVGWREIFKNLLSFKKPILGALTEVRAIEKLDALGIATTPLVAYGQRGGNPANLQSFVLTQDLGDITSLEDLCAGWKSAPPDAGFKRRLIMQVAAIAKKLHENGVNHRDFYLCHFCLDNTALPLIRLYLIDLHRVLIHATPSAGANVKDIAALYFSSMDVGLTPRDYLRFKRHYRKQDAGFWQQVETRAQKLYTKFNSTKFQDRLAKEKSLIR
;
A
#
# COMPACT_ATOMS: atom_id res chain seq x y z
N MET A 1 14.60 -20.70 -12.23
CA MET A 1 15.73 -20.36 -11.33
C MET A 1 15.28 -19.19 -10.48
N CYS A 2 15.28 -19.33 -9.13
CA CYS A 2 14.93 -18.22 -8.25
C CYS A 2 16.16 -17.33 -8.14
N GLU A 3 16.07 -16.13 -8.70
CA GLU A 3 17.15 -15.14 -8.71
C GLU A 3 17.55 -14.79 -7.27
N LYS A 4 18.82 -14.99 -6.94
CA LYS A 4 19.40 -14.43 -5.71
C LYS A 4 19.55 -12.93 -5.97
N ALA A 5 18.64 -12.11 -5.45
CA ALA A 5 18.78 -10.67 -5.52
C ALA A 5 19.22 -10.15 -4.15
N LEU A 6 20.28 -9.35 -4.10
CA LEU A 6 20.70 -8.64 -2.89
C LEU A 6 21.26 -7.28 -3.30
N VAL A 7 20.57 -6.23 -2.89
CA VAL A 7 20.97 -4.84 -3.08
C VAL A 7 20.96 -4.17 -1.72
N VAL A 8 22.14 -3.83 -1.20
CA VAL A 8 22.31 -3.16 0.09
C VAL A 8 23.40 -2.09 -0.06
N PRO A 9 23.09 -0.81 0.16
CA PRO A 9 24.08 0.27 0.12
C PRO A 9 25.19 0.09 1.16
N ASP A 10 26.40 0.55 0.85
CA ASP A 10 27.54 0.35 1.73
C ASP A 10 27.37 1.04 3.09
N ALA A 11 26.73 2.18 3.16
CA ALA A 11 26.40 2.83 4.43
C ALA A 11 25.53 1.95 5.35
N ILE A 12 24.59 1.19 4.77
CA ILE A 12 23.79 0.23 5.53
C ILE A 12 24.63 -0.96 5.94
N LYS A 13 25.47 -1.53 5.04
CA LYS A 13 26.36 -2.65 5.38
C LYS A 13 27.28 -2.29 6.53
N GLN A 14 27.90 -1.10 6.49
CA GLN A 14 28.80 -0.60 7.55
C GLN A 14 28.08 -0.47 8.89
N SER A 15 26.81 -0.02 8.89
CA SER A 15 26.02 0.10 10.12
C SER A 15 25.56 -1.22 10.71
N LEU A 16 25.53 -2.28 9.91
CA LEU A 16 25.21 -3.64 10.37
C LEU A 16 26.43 -4.34 11.01
N GLY A 17 27.66 -3.97 10.65
CA GLY A 17 28.92 -4.61 11.12
C GLY A 17 29.42 -5.69 10.16
N SER A 18 30.36 -6.55 10.68
CA SER A 18 30.96 -7.62 9.91
C SER A 18 30.05 -8.85 9.85
N GLY A 19 29.56 -9.22 8.69
CA GLY A 19 28.72 -10.41 8.50
C GLY A 19 28.00 -10.40 7.16
N ASP A 20 27.22 -11.45 6.91
CA ASP A 20 26.34 -11.50 5.74
C ASP A 20 25.19 -10.51 5.94
N ALA A 21 25.13 -9.48 5.10
CA ALA A 21 24.16 -8.40 5.23
C ALA A 21 22.70 -8.89 5.10
N PHE A 22 22.46 -9.97 4.34
CA PHE A 22 21.14 -10.56 4.23
C PHE A 22 20.72 -11.16 5.58
N ASP A 23 21.57 -11.99 6.18
CA ASP A 23 21.25 -12.67 7.43
C ASP A 23 21.10 -11.65 8.57
N MET A 24 21.94 -10.62 8.60
CA MET A 24 21.85 -9.55 9.60
C MET A 24 20.54 -8.78 9.48
N LEU A 25 20.09 -8.41 8.27
CA LEU A 25 18.81 -7.74 8.05
C LEU A 25 17.62 -8.65 8.35
N MET A 26 17.73 -9.96 8.11
CA MET A 26 16.67 -10.93 8.45
C MET A 26 16.55 -11.18 9.95
N GLN A 27 17.63 -10.98 10.73
CA GLN A 27 17.66 -11.16 12.20
C GLN A 27 17.45 -9.86 12.96
N LEU A 28 17.49 -8.72 12.27
CA LEU A 28 17.39 -7.40 12.91
C LEU A 28 16.07 -7.27 13.69
N GLN A 29 16.18 -6.69 14.89
CA GLN A 29 15.04 -6.39 15.75
C GLN A 29 14.78 -4.88 15.77
N GLY A 30 13.55 -4.49 16.07
CA GLY A 30 13.15 -3.10 16.16
C GLY A 30 11.73 -2.96 16.70
N LYS A 31 11.21 -1.74 16.70
CA LYS A 31 9.83 -1.48 17.10
C LYS A 31 8.87 -2.17 16.12
N ALA A 32 8.12 -3.16 16.60
CA ALA A 32 7.20 -3.92 15.76
C ALA A 32 5.94 -3.08 15.42
N PHE A 33 5.61 -3.01 14.14
CA PHE A 33 4.37 -2.44 13.62
C PHE A 33 3.39 -3.53 13.16
N ARG A 34 3.94 -4.65 12.72
CA ARG A 34 3.17 -5.83 12.33
C ARG A 34 4.00 -7.07 12.55
N ASP A 35 3.43 -8.04 13.25
CA ASP A 35 4.02 -9.36 13.41
C ASP A 35 2.93 -10.41 13.15
N VAL A 36 3.03 -11.06 12.00
CA VAL A 36 2.10 -12.12 11.59
C VAL A 36 2.91 -13.30 11.08
N LYS A 37 2.36 -14.50 11.18
CA LYS A 37 3.05 -15.72 10.77
C LYS A 37 3.70 -15.58 9.38
N GLY A 38 5.03 -15.66 9.34
CA GLY A 38 5.83 -15.57 8.11
C GLY A 38 6.15 -14.14 7.62
N ARG A 39 5.67 -13.08 8.30
CA ARG A 39 5.98 -11.68 7.94
C ARG A 39 6.11 -10.81 9.19
N LYS A 40 7.16 -9.98 9.22
CA LYS A 40 7.37 -8.98 10.26
C LYS A 40 7.67 -7.62 9.62
N THR A 41 7.09 -6.56 10.17
CA THR A 41 7.41 -5.18 9.80
C THR A 41 7.87 -4.45 11.05
N ILE A 42 9.08 -3.95 11.02
CA ILE A 42 9.71 -3.25 12.13
C ILE A 42 10.26 -1.90 11.68
N GLN A 43 10.29 -0.95 12.60
CA GLN A 43 11.02 0.30 12.44
C GLN A 43 12.40 0.12 13.08
N VAL A 44 13.44 0.52 12.36
CA VAL A 44 14.83 0.37 12.78
C VAL A 44 15.61 1.66 12.54
N GLN A 45 16.66 1.86 13.33
CA GLN A 45 17.62 2.96 13.15
C GLN A 45 18.91 2.38 12.57
N LEU A 46 19.32 2.83 11.38
CA LEU A 46 20.55 2.43 10.73
C LEU A 46 21.26 3.68 10.18
N ALA A 47 22.57 3.76 10.33
CA ALA A 47 23.36 4.91 9.87
C ALA A 47 22.74 6.29 10.26
N GLY A 48 22.17 6.40 11.46
CA GLY A 48 21.56 7.63 11.98
C GLY A 48 20.20 8.00 11.36
N LYS A 49 19.58 7.13 10.57
CA LYS A 49 18.28 7.36 9.93
C LYS A 49 17.26 6.29 10.29
N SER A 50 15.96 6.66 10.26
CA SER A 50 14.85 5.74 10.50
C SER A 50 14.43 5.04 9.21
N TYR A 51 14.15 3.74 9.32
CA TYR A 51 13.71 2.90 8.21
C TYR A 51 12.62 1.93 8.65
N PHE A 52 11.81 1.49 7.69
CA PHE A 52 10.89 0.36 7.84
C PHE A 52 11.47 -0.86 7.14
N LEU A 53 11.68 -1.92 7.91
CA LEU A 53 12.15 -3.22 7.43
C LEU A 53 10.99 -4.21 7.43
N LYS A 54 10.65 -4.72 6.26
CA LYS A 54 9.68 -5.81 6.09
C LYS A 54 10.43 -7.10 5.82
N GLN A 55 10.32 -8.06 6.71
CA GLN A 55 10.95 -9.36 6.65
C GLN A 55 9.92 -10.43 6.29
N HIS A 56 10.25 -11.33 5.37
CA HIS A 56 9.43 -12.46 4.95
C HIS A 56 10.19 -13.75 5.20
N PHE A 57 9.63 -14.64 6.00
CA PHE A 57 10.25 -15.90 6.45
C PHE A 57 9.70 -17.13 5.73
N GLY A 58 8.96 -16.92 4.64
CA GLY A 58 8.23 -17.97 3.92
C GLY A 58 6.80 -18.16 4.45
N VAL A 59 5.90 -18.51 3.55
CA VAL A 59 4.46 -18.63 3.88
C VAL A 59 4.01 -20.09 4.04
N GLY A 60 4.85 -21.06 3.69
CA GLY A 60 4.54 -22.48 3.70
C GLY A 60 3.61 -22.91 2.58
N TRP A 61 3.66 -24.21 2.21
CA TRP A 61 2.85 -24.78 1.13
C TRP A 61 1.36 -24.68 1.40
N ARG A 62 0.92 -24.83 2.66
CA ARG A 62 -0.50 -24.76 3.03
C ARG A 62 -1.14 -23.41 2.65
N GLU A 63 -0.44 -22.30 2.88
CA GLU A 63 -0.94 -20.98 2.55
C GLU A 63 -0.89 -20.72 1.03
N ILE A 64 0.13 -21.25 0.35
CA ILE A 64 0.24 -21.18 -1.11
C ILE A 64 -0.95 -21.89 -1.74
N PHE A 65 -1.25 -23.15 -1.36
CA PHE A 65 -2.36 -23.90 -1.91
C PHE A 65 -3.72 -23.27 -1.58
N LYS A 66 -3.91 -22.77 -0.36
CA LYS A 66 -5.13 -22.05 0.03
C LYS A 66 -5.38 -20.81 -0.85
N ASN A 67 -4.32 -20.05 -1.16
CA ASN A 67 -4.45 -18.90 -2.06
C ASN A 67 -4.77 -19.34 -3.49
N LEU A 68 -4.10 -20.36 -4.02
CA LEU A 68 -4.34 -20.90 -5.36
C LEU A 68 -5.77 -21.44 -5.51
N LEU A 69 -6.26 -22.22 -4.55
CA LEU A 69 -7.64 -22.72 -4.52
C LEU A 69 -8.68 -21.59 -4.44
N SER A 70 -8.28 -20.42 -3.91
CA SER A 70 -9.12 -19.22 -3.87
C SER A 70 -8.92 -18.32 -5.10
N PHE A 71 -8.26 -18.79 -6.14
CA PHE A 71 -7.88 -18.02 -7.33
C PHE A 71 -7.14 -16.71 -7.01
N LYS A 72 -6.35 -16.71 -5.92
CA LYS A 72 -5.53 -15.57 -5.50
C LYS A 72 -4.07 -15.88 -5.75
N LYS A 73 -3.34 -14.93 -6.35
CA LYS A 73 -1.89 -15.05 -6.47
C LYS A 73 -1.26 -14.92 -5.08
N PRO A 74 -0.51 -15.92 -4.59
CA PRO A 74 0.16 -15.84 -3.29
C PRO A 74 1.26 -14.77 -3.32
N ILE A 75 1.44 -14.07 -2.20
CA ILE A 75 2.55 -13.13 -2.00
C ILE A 75 3.70 -13.95 -1.42
N LEU A 76 4.69 -14.24 -2.25
CA LEU A 76 5.79 -15.14 -1.88
C LEU A 76 6.98 -14.40 -1.25
N GLY A 77 7.08 -13.09 -1.40
CA GLY A 77 8.21 -12.32 -0.87
C GLY A 77 8.16 -10.82 -1.19
N ALA A 78 9.24 -10.12 -0.90
CA ALA A 78 9.37 -8.67 -1.00
C ALA A 78 9.49 -8.14 -2.44
N LEU A 79 9.92 -8.95 -3.42
CA LEU A 79 10.22 -8.47 -4.79
C LEU A 79 8.99 -7.87 -5.51
N THR A 80 7.79 -8.29 -5.16
CA THR A 80 6.57 -7.64 -5.71
C THR A 80 6.49 -6.18 -5.29
N GLU A 81 6.80 -5.90 -4.03
CA GLU A 81 6.83 -4.54 -3.49
C GLU A 81 7.97 -3.72 -4.08
N VAL A 82 9.17 -4.32 -4.22
CA VAL A 82 10.33 -3.68 -4.86
C VAL A 82 9.99 -3.21 -6.28
N ARG A 83 9.48 -4.12 -7.12
CA ARG A 83 9.06 -3.79 -8.50
C ARG A 83 7.97 -2.72 -8.56
N ALA A 84 7.07 -2.72 -7.58
CA ALA A 84 6.03 -1.70 -7.48
C ALA A 84 6.61 -0.33 -7.14
N ILE A 85 7.55 -0.25 -6.17
CA ILE A 85 8.25 0.99 -5.82
C ILE A 85 8.99 1.54 -7.04
N GLU A 86 9.81 0.73 -7.69
CA GLU A 86 10.56 1.12 -8.90
C GLU A 86 9.62 1.62 -10.03
N LYS A 87 8.47 0.95 -10.21
CA LYS A 87 7.47 1.36 -11.21
C LYS A 87 6.83 2.69 -10.85
N LEU A 88 6.48 2.93 -9.57
CA LEU A 88 5.91 4.19 -9.12
C LEU A 88 6.91 5.34 -9.25
N ASP A 89 8.19 5.11 -8.89
CA ASP A 89 9.26 6.08 -9.06
C ASP A 89 9.44 6.46 -10.53
N ALA A 90 9.49 5.48 -11.44
CA ALA A 90 9.57 5.71 -12.88
C ALA A 90 8.36 6.50 -13.42
N LEU A 91 7.21 6.39 -12.77
CA LEU A 91 6.01 7.18 -13.07
C LEU A 91 6.01 8.55 -12.36
N GLY A 92 6.96 8.87 -11.50
CA GLY A 92 6.97 10.08 -10.70
C GLY A 92 5.76 10.13 -9.72
N ILE A 93 5.36 8.99 -9.18
CA ILE A 93 4.37 8.88 -8.11
C ILE A 93 5.14 8.64 -6.82
N ALA A 94 5.04 9.57 -5.87
CA ALA A 94 5.76 9.47 -4.62
C ALA A 94 5.27 8.26 -3.79
N THR A 95 6.22 7.49 -3.29
CA THR A 95 6.02 6.33 -2.40
C THR A 95 7.15 6.26 -1.38
N THR A 96 7.19 5.23 -0.55
CA THR A 96 8.30 4.98 0.38
C THR A 96 9.60 4.73 -0.41
N PRO A 97 10.66 5.54 -0.23
CA PRO A 97 11.90 5.36 -0.98
C PRO A 97 12.55 4.01 -0.69
N LEU A 98 12.86 3.26 -1.72
CA LEU A 98 13.56 1.97 -1.62
C LEU A 98 15.02 2.19 -1.23
N VAL A 99 15.50 1.48 -0.22
CA VAL A 99 16.87 1.59 0.27
C VAL A 99 17.65 0.30 0.06
N ALA A 100 17.10 -0.83 0.47
CA ALA A 100 17.72 -2.12 0.30
C ALA A 100 16.67 -3.22 0.12
N TYR A 101 17.04 -4.28 -0.55
CA TYR A 101 16.20 -5.48 -0.64
C TYR A 101 17.05 -6.72 -0.86
N GLY A 102 16.50 -7.85 -0.51
CA GLY A 102 17.14 -9.12 -0.77
C GLY A 102 16.16 -10.27 -0.80
N GLN A 103 16.54 -11.31 -1.54
CA GLN A 103 15.80 -12.56 -1.60
C GLN A 103 16.76 -13.74 -1.66
N ARG A 104 16.47 -14.79 -0.88
CA ARG A 104 17.26 -16.02 -0.80
C ARG A 104 16.34 -17.24 -0.68
N GLY A 105 16.67 -18.30 -1.36
CA GLY A 105 15.96 -19.57 -1.36
C GLY A 105 15.36 -19.92 -2.71
N GLY A 106 15.29 -21.21 -3.04
CA GLY A 106 14.71 -21.74 -4.28
C GLY A 106 13.31 -22.32 -4.09
N ASN A 107 12.91 -22.59 -2.84
CA ASN A 107 11.59 -23.15 -2.54
C ASN A 107 10.60 -22.03 -2.20
N PRO A 108 9.50 -21.85 -2.97
CA PRO A 108 8.51 -20.81 -2.74
C PRO A 108 7.90 -20.80 -1.33
N ALA A 109 7.79 -21.96 -0.70
CA ALA A 109 7.22 -22.07 0.65
C ALA A 109 8.14 -21.56 1.75
N ASN A 110 9.47 -21.60 1.53
CA ASN A 110 10.50 -21.21 2.48
C ASN A 110 11.34 -20.02 1.95
N LEU A 111 10.81 -19.29 0.98
CA LEU A 111 11.49 -18.15 0.38
C LEU A 111 11.65 -17.05 1.43
N GLN A 112 12.89 -16.69 1.73
CA GLN A 112 13.21 -15.59 2.60
C GLN A 112 13.48 -14.33 1.78
N SER A 113 12.98 -13.19 2.24
CA SER A 113 13.24 -11.91 1.60
C SER A 113 13.00 -10.75 2.55
N PHE A 114 13.63 -9.63 2.25
CA PHE A 114 13.34 -8.37 2.93
C PHE A 114 13.25 -7.22 1.94
N VAL A 115 12.58 -6.17 2.38
CA VAL A 115 12.63 -4.83 1.78
C VAL A 115 12.81 -3.80 2.88
N LEU A 116 13.80 -2.92 2.71
CA LEU A 116 14.10 -1.80 3.59
C LEU A 116 13.71 -0.51 2.85
N THR A 117 12.81 0.25 3.43
CA THR A 117 12.37 1.54 2.90
C THR A 117 12.65 2.66 3.88
N GLN A 118 12.90 3.87 3.39
CA GLN A 118 13.07 5.02 4.26
C GLN A 118 11.76 5.34 4.98
N ASP A 119 11.86 5.72 6.25
CA ASP A 119 10.76 6.29 7.00
C ASP A 119 10.38 7.66 6.40
N LEU A 120 9.10 7.87 6.16
CA LEU A 120 8.58 9.11 5.56
C LEU A 120 8.49 10.27 6.57
N GLY A 121 8.70 9.99 7.85
CA GLY A 121 8.65 11.01 8.91
C GLY A 121 7.22 11.48 9.21
N ASP A 122 7.02 12.81 9.22
CA ASP A 122 5.74 13.42 9.59
C ASP A 122 4.73 13.37 8.44
N ILE A 123 3.98 12.27 8.41
CA ILE A 123 2.91 12.02 7.44
C ILE A 123 1.59 11.75 8.16
N THR A 124 0.48 12.10 7.50
CA THR A 124 -0.88 11.77 7.95
C THR A 124 -1.62 10.99 6.88
N SER A 125 -2.21 9.84 7.23
CA SER A 125 -3.04 9.10 6.29
C SER A 125 -4.27 9.93 5.90
N LEU A 126 -4.78 9.78 4.67
CA LEU A 126 -6.01 10.47 4.29
C LEU A 126 -7.24 9.96 5.06
N GLU A 127 -7.20 8.75 5.59
CA GLU A 127 -8.24 8.23 6.48
C GLU A 127 -8.30 9.05 7.77
N ASP A 128 -7.15 9.26 8.44
CA ASP A 128 -7.05 10.06 9.67
C ASP A 128 -7.31 11.55 9.39
N LEU A 129 -6.75 12.09 8.31
CA LEU A 129 -6.96 13.48 7.90
C LEU A 129 -8.44 13.80 7.69
N CYS A 130 -9.18 12.87 7.10
CA CYS A 130 -10.59 13.06 6.77
C CYS A 130 -11.56 12.64 7.90
N ALA A 131 -11.07 12.03 8.97
CA ALA A 131 -11.93 11.47 10.03
C ALA A 131 -12.92 12.48 10.62
N GLY A 132 -12.51 13.74 10.74
CA GLY A 132 -13.35 14.83 11.28
C GLY A 132 -14.13 15.66 10.26
N TRP A 133 -13.98 15.42 8.96
CA TRP A 133 -14.51 16.32 7.92
C TRP A 133 -16.04 16.39 7.83
N LYS A 134 -16.73 15.38 8.34
CA LYS A 134 -18.18 15.37 8.40
C LYS A 134 -18.74 16.45 9.34
N SER A 135 -18.05 16.69 10.46
CA SER A 135 -18.43 17.69 11.46
C SER A 135 -17.68 19.02 11.30
N ALA A 136 -16.43 18.98 10.85
CA ALA A 136 -15.56 20.13 10.64
C ALA A 136 -14.88 20.03 9.25
N PRO A 137 -15.59 20.44 8.19
CA PRO A 137 -15.04 20.36 6.84
C PRO A 137 -13.82 21.29 6.69
N PRO A 138 -12.79 20.86 5.96
CA PRO A 138 -11.60 21.68 5.73
C PRO A 138 -11.87 22.82 4.76
N ASP A 139 -10.88 23.70 4.58
CA ASP A 139 -10.91 24.71 3.53
C ASP A 139 -11.28 24.08 2.17
N ALA A 140 -12.18 24.75 1.45
CA ALA A 140 -12.70 24.23 0.18
C ALA A 140 -11.63 24.14 -0.92
N GLY A 141 -10.65 25.05 -0.90
CA GLY A 141 -9.52 25.07 -1.83
C GLY A 141 -8.58 23.88 -1.57
N PHE A 142 -8.24 23.66 -0.29
CA PHE A 142 -7.42 22.52 0.13
C PHE A 142 -8.10 21.19 -0.27
N LYS A 143 -9.38 21.01 0.07
CA LYS A 143 -10.14 19.81 -0.27
C LYS A 143 -10.15 19.53 -1.78
N ARG A 144 -10.37 20.59 -2.59
CA ARG A 144 -10.35 20.46 -4.05
C ARG A 144 -9.00 19.99 -4.57
N ARG A 145 -7.91 20.61 -4.13
CA ARG A 145 -6.56 20.24 -4.56
C ARG A 145 -6.23 18.80 -4.17
N LEU A 146 -6.60 18.39 -2.95
CA LEU A 146 -6.39 17.02 -2.47
C LEU A 146 -7.11 15.98 -3.35
N ILE A 147 -8.39 16.20 -3.65
CA ILE A 147 -9.19 15.31 -4.52
C ILE A 147 -8.57 15.23 -5.92
N MET A 148 -8.12 16.35 -6.46
CA MET A 148 -7.47 16.39 -7.78
C MET A 148 -6.15 15.61 -7.78
N GLN A 149 -5.37 15.71 -6.71
CA GLN A 149 -4.10 14.98 -6.58
C GLN A 149 -4.33 13.46 -6.46
N VAL A 150 -5.30 13.02 -5.65
CA VAL A 150 -5.69 11.61 -5.56
C VAL A 150 -6.17 11.07 -6.91
N ALA A 151 -6.99 11.85 -7.62
CA ALA A 151 -7.47 11.48 -8.96
C ALA A 151 -6.32 11.39 -9.99
N ALA A 152 -5.35 12.30 -9.92
CA ALA A 152 -4.18 12.30 -10.80
C ALA A 152 -3.29 11.07 -10.57
N ILE A 153 -3.06 10.69 -9.30
CA ILE A 153 -2.33 9.47 -8.95
C ILE A 153 -3.07 8.24 -9.49
N ALA A 154 -4.37 8.13 -9.22
CA ALA A 154 -5.20 7.01 -9.70
C ALA A 154 -5.18 6.90 -11.23
N LYS A 155 -5.32 8.02 -11.93
CA LYS A 155 -5.24 8.10 -13.40
C LYS A 155 -3.90 7.57 -13.90
N LYS A 156 -2.80 8.09 -13.35
CA LYS A 156 -1.43 7.79 -13.78
C LYS A 156 -1.10 6.31 -13.56
N LEU A 157 -1.50 5.72 -12.44
CA LEU A 157 -1.37 4.29 -12.17
C LEU A 157 -2.11 3.46 -13.24
N HIS A 158 -3.39 3.72 -13.41
CA HIS A 158 -4.28 2.90 -14.23
C HIS A 158 -3.98 3.01 -15.73
N GLU A 159 -3.56 4.19 -16.20
CA GLU A 159 -3.11 4.39 -17.59
C GLU A 159 -1.81 3.64 -17.89
N ASN A 160 -1.00 3.35 -16.86
CA ASN A 160 0.24 2.58 -16.97
C ASN A 160 0.11 1.11 -16.55
N GLY A 161 -1.12 0.59 -16.49
CA GLY A 161 -1.40 -0.81 -16.17
C GLY A 161 -1.10 -1.20 -14.72
N VAL A 162 -0.98 -0.24 -13.81
CA VAL A 162 -0.67 -0.51 -12.39
C VAL A 162 -1.95 -0.49 -11.57
N ASN A 163 -2.21 -1.56 -10.83
CA ASN A 163 -3.33 -1.68 -9.90
C ASN A 163 -2.82 -1.96 -8.48
N HIS A 164 -3.25 -1.13 -7.54
CA HIS A 164 -2.82 -1.21 -6.15
C HIS A 164 -3.42 -2.41 -5.40
N ARG A 165 -4.67 -2.74 -5.67
CA ARG A 165 -5.48 -3.81 -5.08
C ARG A 165 -5.93 -3.59 -3.64
N ASP A 166 -5.29 -2.70 -2.93
CA ASP A 166 -5.67 -2.19 -1.60
C ASP A 166 -5.74 -0.65 -1.64
N PHE A 167 -6.49 -0.12 -2.62
CA PHE A 167 -6.52 1.30 -2.97
C PHE A 167 -7.53 2.05 -2.07
N TYR A 168 -7.17 2.20 -0.78
CA TYR A 168 -7.98 2.84 0.26
C TYR A 168 -7.36 4.16 0.70
N LEU A 169 -8.15 5.04 1.33
CA LEU A 169 -7.67 6.33 1.86
C LEU A 169 -6.50 6.17 2.84
N CYS A 170 -6.48 5.12 3.65
CA CYS A 170 -5.40 4.87 4.61
C CYS A 170 -4.02 4.65 3.97
N HIS A 171 -3.98 4.31 2.68
CA HIS A 171 -2.72 4.11 1.95
C HIS A 171 -2.25 5.34 1.16
N PHE A 172 -2.98 6.43 1.21
CA PHE A 172 -2.52 7.74 0.78
C PHE A 172 -2.09 8.54 2.01
N CYS A 173 -0.84 8.97 2.06
CA CYS A 173 -0.30 9.74 3.18
C CYS A 173 0.10 11.13 2.72
N LEU A 174 -0.45 12.15 3.40
CA LEU A 174 -0.07 13.54 3.20
C LEU A 174 1.26 13.81 3.89
N ASP A 175 2.18 14.41 3.19
CA ASP A 175 3.42 14.96 3.75
C ASP A 175 3.10 16.28 4.46
N ASN A 176 3.12 16.29 5.79
CA ASN A 176 2.80 17.47 6.59
C ASN A 176 3.88 18.55 6.45
N THR A 177 5.12 18.16 6.16
CA THR A 177 6.24 19.07 5.99
C THR A 177 6.22 19.84 4.67
N ALA A 178 5.49 19.33 3.68
CA ALA A 178 5.35 19.95 2.37
C ALA A 178 4.26 21.04 2.31
N LEU A 179 3.40 21.15 3.32
CA LEU A 179 2.32 22.16 3.34
C LEU A 179 2.85 23.58 3.18
N PRO A 180 2.18 24.44 2.39
CA PRO A 180 0.84 24.30 1.81
C PRO A 180 0.77 23.53 0.47
N LEU A 181 1.89 23.00 -0.04
CA LEU A 181 1.90 22.12 -1.20
C LEU A 181 1.35 20.74 -0.81
N ILE A 182 0.44 20.22 -1.62
CA ILE A 182 -0.10 18.88 -1.38
C ILE A 182 0.84 17.87 -2.04
N ARG A 183 1.59 17.15 -1.20
CA ARG A 183 2.39 16.01 -1.58
C ARG A 183 1.81 14.76 -0.95
N LEU A 184 1.45 13.78 -1.78
CA LEU A 184 0.90 12.50 -1.32
C LEU A 184 1.87 11.37 -1.64
N TYR A 185 2.15 10.55 -0.63
CA TYR A 185 2.79 9.26 -0.81
C TYR A 185 1.72 8.16 -0.93
N LEU A 186 1.93 7.22 -1.84
CA LEU A 186 1.13 6.00 -1.94
C LEU A 186 1.94 4.86 -1.33
N ILE A 187 1.43 4.22 -0.29
CA ILE A 187 2.14 3.22 0.51
C ILE A 187 1.48 1.84 0.44
N ASP A 188 2.12 0.83 1.03
CA ASP A 188 1.66 -0.57 1.11
C ASP A 188 1.50 -1.27 -0.25
N LEU A 189 2.58 -1.26 -1.03
CA LEU A 189 2.61 -1.74 -2.41
C LEU A 189 2.76 -3.27 -2.56
N HIS A 190 2.74 -4.02 -1.47
CA HIS A 190 3.02 -5.45 -1.46
C HIS A 190 2.04 -6.31 -2.29
N ARG A 191 0.87 -5.78 -2.67
CA ARG A 191 -0.15 -6.45 -3.48
C ARG A 191 -0.31 -5.88 -4.88
N VAL A 192 0.46 -4.88 -5.24
CA VAL A 192 0.41 -4.23 -6.55
C VAL A 192 0.56 -5.25 -7.67
N LEU A 193 -0.23 -5.07 -8.71
CA LEU A 193 -0.11 -5.79 -9.97
C LEU A 193 0.26 -4.81 -11.09
N ILE A 194 1.24 -5.20 -11.87
CA ILE A 194 1.66 -4.47 -13.07
C ILE A 194 1.23 -5.33 -14.26
N HIS A 195 0.33 -4.81 -15.07
CA HIS A 195 -0.20 -5.44 -16.27
C HIS A 195 0.53 -4.91 -17.51
N ALA A 196 0.69 -5.74 -18.51
CA ALA A 196 1.24 -5.33 -19.81
C ALA A 196 0.33 -4.27 -20.48
N THR A 197 -0.98 -4.40 -20.29
CA THR A 197 -2.00 -3.44 -20.78
C THR A 197 -2.95 -3.06 -19.66
N PRO A 198 -3.49 -1.83 -19.65
CA PRO A 198 -4.47 -1.39 -18.64
C PRO A 198 -5.70 -2.30 -18.59
N SER A 199 -6.13 -2.67 -17.38
CA SER A 199 -7.27 -3.56 -17.15
C SER A 199 -8.47 -2.80 -16.58
N ALA A 200 -9.52 -2.62 -17.37
CA ALA A 200 -10.73 -1.91 -16.92
C ALA A 200 -11.35 -2.54 -15.68
N GLY A 201 -11.45 -3.88 -15.63
CA GLY A 201 -12.01 -4.59 -14.47
C GLY A 201 -11.14 -4.48 -13.19
N ALA A 202 -9.82 -4.36 -13.33
CA ALA A 202 -8.93 -4.12 -12.21
C ALA A 202 -9.04 -2.66 -11.73
N ASN A 203 -9.17 -1.70 -12.65
CA ASN A 203 -9.39 -0.29 -12.35
C ASN A 203 -10.70 -0.07 -11.59
N VAL A 204 -11.80 -0.75 -12.00
CA VAL A 204 -13.07 -0.74 -11.26
C VAL A 204 -12.89 -1.19 -9.81
N LYS A 205 -12.05 -2.22 -9.57
CA LYS A 205 -11.82 -2.72 -8.20
C LYS A 205 -11.08 -1.71 -7.33
N ASP A 206 -10.05 -1.06 -7.89
CA ASP A 206 -9.27 -0.06 -7.15
C ASP A 206 -10.12 1.19 -6.86
N ILE A 207 -10.81 1.74 -7.88
CA ILE A 207 -11.65 2.92 -7.67
C ILE A 207 -12.83 2.63 -6.74
N ALA A 208 -13.40 1.42 -6.78
CA ALA A 208 -14.46 1.03 -5.86
C ALA A 208 -13.97 0.92 -4.41
N ALA A 209 -12.73 0.48 -4.19
CA ALA A 209 -12.10 0.45 -2.86
C ALA A 209 -11.86 1.86 -2.32
N LEU A 210 -11.36 2.77 -3.17
CA LEU A 210 -11.18 4.17 -2.83
C LEU A 210 -12.51 4.86 -2.53
N TYR A 211 -13.53 4.63 -3.40
CA TYR A 211 -14.87 5.15 -3.19
C TYR A 211 -15.47 4.66 -1.86
N PHE A 212 -15.42 3.34 -1.61
CA PHE A 212 -15.87 2.74 -0.35
C PHE A 212 -15.24 3.42 0.87
N SER A 213 -13.91 3.57 0.89
CA SER A 213 -13.21 4.17 2.04
C SER A 213 -13.51 5.67 2.21
N SER A 214 -14.11 6.32 1.21
CA SER A 214 -14.49 7.74 1.23
C SER A 214 -15.97 8.01 1.55
N MET A 215 -16.80 6.97 1.73
CA MET A 215 -18.26 7.16 1.84
C MET A 215 -18.67 7.90 3.11
N ASP A 216 -17.93 7.74 4.22
CA ASP A 216 -18.28 8.31 5.52
C ASP A 216 -17.46 9.56 5.90
N VAL A 217 -16.59 10.07 5.01
CA VAL A 217 -15.69 11.19 5.34
C VAL A 217 -16.27 12.59 5.04
N GLY A 218 -17.54 12.70 4.70
CA GLY A 218 -18.20 14.00 4.48
C GLY A 218 -17.92 14.62 3.10
N LEU A 219 -17.63 13.82 2.07
CA LEU A 219 -17.54 14.28 0.70
C LEU A 219 -18.94 14.55 0.12
N THR A 220 -19.05 15.61 -0.67
CA THR A 220 -20.27 16.00 -1.36
C THR A 220 -20.38 15.37 -2.75
N PRO A 221 -21.57 15.31 -3.37
CA PRO A 221 -21.71 14.87 -4.77
C PRO A 221 -20.81 15.65 -5.74
N ARG A 222 -20.56 16.94 -5.48
CA ARG A 222 -19.63 17.77 -6.27
C ARG A 222 -18.18 17.31 -6.14
N ASP A 223 -17.79 16.78 -5.00
CA ASP A 223 -16.44 16.25 -4.77
C ASP A 223 -16.22 14.97 -5.57
N TYR A 224 -17.20 14.06 -5.59
CA TYR A 224 -17.17 12.86 -6.44
C TYR A 224 -17.13 13.20 -7.94
N LEU A 225 -17.93 14.18 -8.39
CA LEU A 225 -17.89 14.66 -9.78
C LEU A 225 -16.53 15.25 -10.14
N ARG A 226 -15.88 15.97 -9.21
CA ARG A 226 -14.53 16.49 -9.40
C ARG A 226 -13.53 15.38 -9.57
N PHE A 227 -13.55 14.35 -8.70
CA PHE A 227 -12.71 13.18 -8.85
C PHE A 227 -12.92 12.52 -10.22
N LYS A 228 -14.18 12.23 -10.62
CA LYS A 228 -14.52 11.62 -11.90
C LYS A 228 -13.92 12.39 -13.09
N ARG A 229 -14.00 13.71 -13.08
CA ARG A 229 -13.46 14.58 -14.15
C ARG A 229 -11.92 14.51 -14.23
N HIS A 230 -11.24 14.46 -13.09
CA HIS A 230 -9.78 14.47 -13.04
C HIS A 230 -9.18 13.07 -13.21
N TYR A 231 -9.87 12.03 -12.81
CA TYR A 231 -9.42 10.67 -13.00
C TYR A 231 -9.27 10.34 -14.49
N ARG A 232 -10.33 10.32 -15.25
CA ARG A 232 -10.39 10.30 -16.71
C ARG A 232 -11.84 10.18 -17.18
N LYS A 233 -12.10 10.51 -18.44
CA LYS A 233 -13.40 10.27 -19.04
C LYS A 233 -13.65 8.75 -19.14
N GLN A 234 -14.68 8.28 -18.46
CA GLN A 234 -15.18 6.90 -18.48
C GLN A 234 -16.66 6.93 -18.83
N ASP A 235 -17.14 5.83 -19.41
CA ASP A 235 -18.56 5.66 -19.66
C ASP A 235 -19.39 5.49 -18.36
N ALA A 236 -20.70 5.59 -18.48
CA ALA A 236 -21.61 5.43 -17.35
C ALA A 236 -21.54 4.02 -16.74
N GLY A 237 -21.29 3.00 -17.56
CA GLY A 237 -21.18 1.60 -17.13
C GLY A 237 -20.00 1.35 -16.21
N PHE A 238 -18.85 1.99 -16.46
CA PHE A 238 -17.71 1.95 -15.55
C PHE A 238 -18.06 2.49 -14.16
N TRP A 239 -18.67 3.68 -14.10
CA TRP A 239 -19.02 4.31 -12.83
C TRP A 239 -20.11 3.54 -12.08
N GLN A 240 -21.08 2.99 -12.78
CA GLN A 240 -22.11 2.13 -12.19
C GLN A 240 -21.49 0.87 -11.53
N GLN A 241 -20.53 0.23 -12.21
CA GLN A 241 -19.80 -0.91 -11.63
C GLN A 241 -18.99 -0.51 -10.38
N VAL A 242 -18.33 0.66 -10.41
CA VAL A 242 -17.61 1.22 -9.26
C VAL A 242 -18.55 1.41 -8.07
N GLU A 243 -19.67 2.09 -8.26
CA GLU A 243 -20.64 2.40 -7.21
C GLU A 243 -21.27 1.12 -6.65
N THR A 244 -21.72 0.22 -7.52
CA THR A 244 -22.28 -1.08 -7.11
C THR A 244 -21.29 -1.89 -6.27
N ARG A 245 -20.02 -1.90 -6.68
CA ARG A 245 -18.98 -2.63 -5.95
C ARG A 245 -18.63 -1.95 -4.63
N ALA A 246 -18.55 -0.63 -4.59
CA ALA A 246 -18.30 0.13 -3.36
C ALA A 246 -19.40 -0.11 -2.34
N GLN A 247 -20.68 -0.09 -2.79
CA GLN A 247 -21.81 -0.38 -1.92
C GLN A 247 -21.76 -1.80 -1.33
N LYS A 248 -21.37 -2.81 -2.13
CA LYS A 248 -21.17 -4.17 -1.63
C LYS A 248 -20.07 -4.25 -0.58
N LEU A 249 -18.96 -3.51 -0.76
CA LEU A 249 -17.89 -3.42 0.23
C LEU A 249 -18.39 -2.76 1.52
N TYR A 250 -19.14 -1.66 1.40
CA TYR A 250 -19.71 -0.92 2.52
C TYR A 250 -20.68 -1.78 3.35
N THR A 251 -21.63 -2.45 2.68
CA THR A 251 -22.59 -3.36 3.35
C THR A 251 -21.85 -4.50 4.07
N LYS A 252 -20.83 -5.10 3.40
CA LYS A 252 -20.03 -6.15 4.01
C LYS A 252 -19.24 -5.65 5.22
N PHE A 253 -18.60 -4.48 5.12
CA PHE A 253 -17.81 -3.89 6.20
C PHE A 253 -18.68 -3.59 7.43
N ASN A 254 -19.89 -3.06 7.23
CA ASN A 254 -20.83 -2.72 8.29
C ASN A 254 -21.66 -3.91 8.80
N SER A 255 -21.44 -5.13 8.27
CA SER A 255 -22.13 -6.32 8.78
C SER A 255 -21.58 -6.72 10.15
N THR A 256 -22.47 -7.13 11.07
CA THR A 256 -22.13 -7.58 12.43
C THR A 256 -21.01 -8.62 12.41
N LYS A 257 -21.14 -9.63 11.54
CA LYS A 257 -20.13 -10.70 11.38
C LYS A 257 -18.74 -10.17 11.07
N PHE A 258 -18.64 -9.12 10.25
CA PHE A 258 -17.35 -8.53 9.89
C PHE A 258 -16.78 -7.66 11.02
N GLN A 259 -17.63 -6.88 11.68
CA GLN A 259 -17.24 -6.04 12.83
C GLN A 259 -16.77 -6.88 14.02
N ASP A 260 -17.48 -7.97 14.34
CA ASP A 260 -17.06 -8.90 15.39
C ASP A 260 -15.69 -9.52 15.11
N ARG A 261 -15.43 -9.86 13.84
CA ARG A 261 -14.11 -10.37 13.44
C ARG A 261 -13.01 -9.35 13.62
N LEU A 262 -13.25 -8.10 13.22
CA LEU A 262 -12.28 -7.00 13.41
C LEU A 262 -12.01 -6.73 14.89
N ALA A 263 -13.03 -6.75 15.73
CA ALA A 263 -12.89 -6.60 17.17
C ALA A 263 -12.01 -7.71 17.79
N LYS A 264 -12.22 -8.97 17.37
CA LYS A 264 -11.39 -10.12 17.78
C LYS A 264 -9.93 -9.99 17.29
N GLU A 265 -9.73 -9.56 16.05
CA GLU A 265 -8.37 -9.36 15.53
C GLU A 265 -7.62 -8.25 16.28
N LYS A 266 -8.30 -7.14 16.63
CA LYS A 266 -7.72 -6.05 17.42
C LYS A 266 -7.37 -6.47 18.86
N SER A 267 -8.15 -7.35 19.48
CA SER A 267 -7.89 -7.85 20.84
C SER A 267 -6.69 -8.80 20.93
N LEU A 268 -6.29 -9.41 19.80
CA LEU A 268 -5.13 -10.31 19.72
C LEU A 268 -3.80 -9.57 19.46
N ILE A 269 -3.85 -8.28 19.13
CA ILE A 269 -2.66 -7.45 18.82
C ILE A 269 -2.26 -6.57 20.02
N ARG A 270 -3.08 -6.52 21.07
CA ARG A 270 -2.74 -5.92 22.36
C ARG A 270 -2.08 -6.95 23.28
#